data_086be037906d59283556bed8a3806454
#
_entry.id   086be037906d59283556bed8a3806454
#
_cell.length_a   1.000
_cell.length_b   1.000
_cell.length_c   1.000
_cell.angle_alpha   90.00
_cell.angle_beta   90.00
_cell.angle_gamma   90.00
#
_symmetry.space_group_name_H-M   'P 1'
#
loop_
_entity.id
_entity.type
_entity.pdbx_description
1 polymer ?
#
loop_
_entity_poly.entity_id
_entity_poly.type
_entity_poly.pdbx_seq_one_letter_code
_entity_poly.pdbx_strand_id
1 'polypeptide(L)'
;MKLLSLLFVITSALLFSQKMIGSDSLYTRDVQEMLGDDYGSIYLYKNKDLSFTKYDSLGTQLGKLMLTFPYKLQSVNNPLNIVLFSENAQEIKFIDQNLNEIQKINLSPAFGFIKAVYAEDLQYAWMVDESNKTLIQYNFRSSSVISSFPFNVNLQALKDFVVYNNRIYILRENTFEVYTTNATLLYSTAISNARKLRRNNNDILIFGAQSVQNFDGKDLTDLFINERAKIVDKNNAGFLALIKDKLYLYKK
;
A
#
# COMPACT_ATOMS: atom_id res chain seq x y z
N MET A 1 -12.11 58.98 0.73
CA MET A 1 -11.47 57.97 1.56
C MET A 1 -11.92 56.62 1.07
N LYS A 2 -11.13 55.98 0.19
CA LYS A 2 -11.39 54.61 -0.23
C LYS A 2 -10.56 53.72 0.65
N LEU A 3 -11.24 52.96 1.53
CA LEU A 3 -10.67 51.98 2.38
C LEU A 3 -10.12 50.83 1.51
N LEU A 4 -8.83 50.67 1.52
CA LEU A 4 -8.14 49.56 0.91
C LEU A 4 -8.46 48.33 1.74
N SER A 5 -9.48 47.56 1.33
CA SER A 5 -9.69 46.21 1.88
C SER A 5 -8.57 45.31 1.36
N LEU A 6 -7.55 45.21 2.18
CA LEU A 6 -6.47 44.23 2.01
C LEU A 6 -7.11 42.87 2.14
N LEU A 7 -7.47 42.26 1.01
CA LEU A 7 -7.93 40.88 0.95
C LEU A 7 -6.73 40.00 1.32
N PHE A 8 -6.61 39.66 2.61
CA PHE A 8 -5.79 38.55 3.07
C PHE A 8 -6.45 37.28 2.50
N VAL A 9 -6.09 36.91 1.28
CA VAL A 9 -6.24 35.55 0.81
C VAL A 9 -5.23 34.75 1.62
N ILE A 10 -5.66 34.31 2.79
CA ILE A 10 -4.99 33.24 3.53
C ILE A 10 -5.24 32.01 2.66
N THR A 11 -4.36 31.78 1.69
CA THR A 11 -4.15 30.46 1.16
C THR A 11 -3.75 29.64 2.38
N SER A 12 -4.66 28.82 2.87
CA SER A 12 -4.36 27.79 3.84
C SER A 12 -3.49 26.73 3.14
N ALA A 13 -2.25 27.12 2.81
CA ALA A 13 -1.21 26.16 2.60
C ALA A 13 -1.16 25.35 3.90
N LEU A 14 -1.56 24.10 3.84
CA LEU A 14 -1.39 23.17 4.95
C LEU A 14 0.09 23.17 5.28
N LEU A 15 0.48 23.96 6.29
CA LEU A 15 1.87 24.08 6.73
C LEU A 15 2.18 22.81 7.51
N PHE A 16 2.67 21.81 6.82
CA PHE A 16 3.23 20.64 7.46
C PHE A 16 4.60 21.01 8.05
N SER A 17 4.77 20.78 9.34
CA SER A 17 6.08 20.84 9.95
C SER A 17 6.94 19.70 9.40
N GLN A 18 8.00 20.03 8.71
CA GLN A 18 8.93 19.07 8.12
C GLN A 18 10.03 18.70 9.10
N LYS A 19 10.21 17.40 9.34
CA LYS A 19 11.34 16.85 10.11
C LYS A 19 12.10 15.86 9.24
N MET A 20 13.40 16.04 9.09
CA MET A 20 14.27 15.04 8.47
C MET A 20 14.48 13.88 9.44
N ILE A 21 14.25 12.66 8.97
CA ILE A 21 14.61 11.43 9.66
C ILE A 21 15.96 11.01 9.10
N GLY A 22 16.97 10.95 9.95
CA GLY A 22 18.31 10.64 9.49
C GLY A 22 19.14 9.97 10.57
N SER A 23 19.76 8.88 10.17
CA SER A 23 20.82 8.20 10.87
C SER A 23 21.81 7.70 9.83
N ASP A 24 23.07 7.53 10.18
CA ASP A 24 24.09 6.94 9.30
C ASP A 24 23.73 5.50 8.87
N SER A 25 22.83 4.85 9.60
CA SER A 25 22.32 3.51 9.28
C SER A 25 21.14 3.49 8.33
N LEU A 26 20.51 4.65 8.03
CA LEU A 26 19.35 4.72 7.13
C LEU A 26 19.77 4.67 5.67
N TYR A 27 19.73 3.48 5.09
CA TYR A 27 20.10 3.22 3.70
C TYR A 27 18.89 3.32 2.77
N THR A 28 18.71 4.48 2.14
CA THR A 28 17.57 4.78 1.25
C THR A 28 17.86 4.58 -0.25
N ARG A 29 19.08 4.23 -0.61
CA ARG A 29 19.45 3.97 -1.99
C ARG A 29 18.76 2.70 -2.53
N ASP A 30 18.27 2.75 -3.76
CA ASP A 30 17.59 1.66 -4.47
C ASP A 30 16.29 1.17 -3.76
N VAL A 31 15.66 2.03 -2.95
CA VAL A 31 14.37 1.72 -2.32
C VAL A 31 13.28 1.66 -3.37
N GLN A 32 12.58 0.53 -3.42
CA GLN A 32 11.43 0.27 -4.27
C GLN A 32 10.11 0.62 -3.57
N GLU A 33 10.02 0.31 -2.28
CA GLU A 33 8.84 0.55 -1.47
C GLU A 33 9.26 1.09 -0.09
N MET A 34 8.53 2.07 0.39
CA MET A 34 8.67 2.65 1.72
C MET A 34 7.32 2.65 2.40
N LEU A 35 7.27 2.14 3.61
CA LEU A 35 6.05 2.02 4.41
C LEU A 35 6.30 2.49 5.84
N GLY A 36 5.32 3.17 6.43
CA GLY A 36 5.34 3.56 7.83
C GLY A 36 4.26 2.84 8.62
N ASP A 37 4.61 2.27 9.79
CA ASP A 37 3.61 1.76 10.71
C ASP A 37 3.08 2.87 11.63
N ASP A 38 1.99 2.57 12.34
CA ASP A 38 1.34 3.53 13.23
C ASP A 38 2.09 3.72 14.57
N TYR A 39 3.15 2.96 14.80
CA TYR A 39 4.03 3.06 15.97
C TYR A 39 5.32 3.86 15.68
N GLY A 40 5.46 4.36 14.45
CA GLY A 40 6.57 5.20 14.02
C GLY A 40 7.76 4.46 13.43
N SER A 41 7.66 3.14 13.24
CA SER A 41 8.69 2.40 12.51
C SER A 41 8.56 2.63 11.01
N ILE A 42 9.67 2.55 10.31
CA ILE A 42 9.79 2.74 8.88
C ILE A 42 10.36 1.46 8.27
N TYR A 43 9.73 1.00 7.21
CA TYR A 43 10.14 -0.20 6.51
C TYR A 43 10.54 0.16 5.08
N LEU A 44 11.70 -0.29 4.67
CA LEU A 44 12.23 -0.09 3.33
C LEU A 44 12.38 -1.45 2.64
N TYR A 45 11.77 -1.58 1.48
CA TYR A 45 11.94 -2.74 0.63
C TYR A 45 12.78 -2.39 -0.59
N LYS A 46 13.76 -3.22 -0.89
CA LYS A 46 14.65 -3.10 -2.04
C LYS A 46 14.55 -4.35 -2.89
N ASN A 47 14.13 -4.18 -4.13
CA ASN A 47 13.97 -5.30 -5.06
C ASN A 47 15.32 -5.83 -5.57
N LYS A 48 16.37 -5.00 -5.58
CA LYS A 48 17.68 -5.34 -6.11
C LYS A 48 18.38 -6.44 -5.32
N ASP A 49 18.29 -6.39 -3.99
CA ASP A 49 18.88 -7.37 -3.07
C ASP A 49 17.82 -8.13 -2.27
N LEU A 50 16.53 -7.96 -2.62
CA LEU A 50 15.38 -8.57 -1.97
C LEU A 50 15.36 -8.35 -0.45
N SER A 51 15.85 -7.19 0.01
CA SER A 51 15.91 -6.88 1.43
C SER A 51 14.68 -6.11 1.89
N PHE A 52 14.17 -6.49 3.05
CA PHE A 52 13.13 -5.79 3.79
C PHE A 52 13.69 -5.39 5.15
N THR A 53 13.88 -4.08 5.35
CA THR A 53 14.60 -3.54 6.50
C THR A 53 13.69 -2.64 7.31
N LYS A 54 13.67 -2.84 8.63
CA LYS A 54 12.93 -2.01 9.59
C LYS A 54 13.87 -1.02 10.27
N TYR A 55 13.39 0.20 10.41
CA TYR A 55 14.06 1.31 11.12
C TYR A 55 13.11 1.90 12.18
N ASP A 56 13.67 2.49 13.20
CA ASP A 56 12.92 3.32 14.15
C ASP A 56 12.59 4.72 13.56
N SER A 57 11.89 5.54 14.34
CA SER A 57 11.52 6.90 13.97
C SER A 57 12.71 7.89 13.88
N LEU A 58 13.90 7.47 14.28
CA LEU A 58 15.16 8.22 14.18
C LEU A 58 16.01 7.76 13.00
N GLY A 59 15.62 6.65 12.33
CA GLY A 59 16.34 6.05 11.21
C GLY A 59 17.39 5.03 11.63
N THR A 60 17.38 4.56 12.90
CA THR A 60 18.25 3.48 13.35
C THR A 60 17.69 2.14 12.89
N GLN A 61 18.53 1.29 12.31
CA GLN A 61 18.11 -0.02 11.86
C GLN A 61 17.76 -0.94 13.04
N LEU A 62 16.55 -1.47 13.06
CA LEU A 62 16.05 -2.41 14.07
C LEU A 62 16.14 -3.87 13.61
N GLY A 63 16.02 -4.12 12.31
CA GLY A 63 16.07 -5.47 11.76
C GLY A 63 16.15 -5.47 10.25
N LYS A 64 16.57 -6.61 9.68
CA LYS A 64 16.62 -6.84 8.24
C LYS A 64 16.26 -8.29 7.93
N LEU A 65 15.32 -8.47 7.00
CA LEU A 65 14.93 -9.76 6.44
C LEU A 65 15.39 -9.83 4.99
N MET A 66 16.07 -10.91 4.63
CA MET A 66 16.39 -11.24 3.25
C MET A 66 15.31 -12.15 2.70
N LEU A 67 14.68 -11.74 1.63
CA LEU A 67 13.61 -12.49 0.97
C LEU A 67 14.19 -13.32 -0.18
N THR A 68 13.55 -14.45 -0.47
CA THR A 68 14.01 -15.37 -1.53
C THR A 68 13.46 -15.03 -2.90
N PHE A 69 12.32 -14.29 -2.94
CA PHE A 69 11.62 -13.87 -4.14
C PHE A 69 11.19 -12.41 -4.03
N PRO A 70 10.85 -11.76 -5.15
CA PRO A 70 10.16 -10.48 -5.10
C PRO A 70 8.78 -10.63 -4.46
N TYR A 71 8.46 -9.74 -3.51
CA TYR A 71 7.16 -9.68 -2.87
C TYR A 71 6.52 -8.31 -3.02
N LYS A 72 5.20 -8.33 -3.16
CA LYS A 72 4.34 -7.16 -2.92
C LYS A 72 4.00 -7.09 -1.44
N LEU A 73 4.22 -5.94 -0.83
CA LEU A 73 3.87 -5.71 0.57
C LEU A 73 2.49 -5.07 0.63
N GLN A 74 1.55 -5.65 1.35
CA GLN A 74 0.22 -5.09 1.46
C GLN A 74 0.21 -3.84 2.34
N SER A 75 0.59 -3.96 3.61
CA SER A 75 0.63 -2.88 4.59
C SER A 75 1.49 -3.28 5.78
N VAL A 76 2.02 -2.29 6.48
CA VAL A 76 2.71 -2.44 7.77
C VAL A 76 1.99 -1.74 8.92
N ASN A 77 0.76 -1.21 8.69
CA ASN A 77 0.00 -0.49 9.71
C ASN A 77 -0.22 -1.34 10.97
N ASN A 78 -0.51 -2.62 10.79
CA ASN A 78 -0.47 -3.60 11.87
C ASN A 78 0.85 -4.36 11.82
N PRO A 79 1.88 -3.96 12.57
CA PRO A 79 3.20 -4.61 12.50
C PRO A 79 3.22 -6.02 13.11
N LEU A 80 2.16 -6.41 13.83
CA LEU A 80 2.01 -7.78 14.34
C LEU A 80 1.66 -8.77 13.22
N ASN A 81 1.24 -8.27 12.06
CA ASN A 81 0.86 -9.09 10.91
C ASN A 81 1.12 -8.35 9.60
N ILE A 82 2.36 -8.39 9.14
CA ILE A 82 2.77 -7.80 7.87
C ILE A 82 2.60 -8.87 6.78
N VAL A 83 1.84 -8.54 5.75
CA VAL A 83 1.48 -9.47 4.68
C VAL A 83 2.33 -9.20 3.44
N LEU A 84 2.92 -10.27 2.95
CA LEU A 84 3.75 -10.31 1.76
C LEU A 84 3.17 -11.32 0.77
N PHE A 85 2.98 -10.94 -0.47
CA PHE A 85 2.53 -11.83 -1.53
C PHE A 85 3.56 -11.90 -2.65
N SER A 86 3.99 -13.09 -3.02
CA SER A 86 4.84 -13.33 -4.19
C SER A 86 4.02 -13.95 -5.32
N GLU A 87 3.82 -13.17 -6.39
CA GLU A 87 3.18 -13.64 -7.60
C GLU A 87 4.01 -14.75 -8.27
N ASN A 88 5.34 -14.63 -8.27
CA ASN A 88 6.22 -15.62 -8.88
C ASN A 88 6.27 -16.95 -8.10
N ALA A 89 6.30 -16.88 -6.79
CA ALA A 89 6.33 -18.08 -5.93
C ALA A 89 4.95 -18.63 -5.63
N GLN A 90 3.87 -17.89 -5.98
CA GLN A 90 2.48 -18.23 -5.65
C GLN A 90 2.32 -18.52 -4.16
N GLU A 91 2.88 -17.63 -3.32
CA GLU A 91 2.81 -17.78 -1.86
C GLU A 91 2.46 -16.48 -1.14
N ILE A 92 1.76 -16.64 -0.02
CA ILE A 92 1.53 -15.58 0.96
C ILE A 92 2.42 -15.86 2.16
N LYS A 93 3.11 -14.82 2.63
CA LYS A 93 3.92 -14.88 3.84
C LYS A 93 3.43 -13.84 4.85
N PHE A 94 3.29 -14.25 6.10
CA PHE A 94 2.97 -13.37 7.22
C PHE A 94 4.21 -13.25 8.10
N ILE A 95 4.59 -12.03 8.43
CA ILE A 95 5.72 -11.76 9.33
C ILE A 95 5.31 -10.84 10.47
N ASP A 96 5.99 -10.95 11.60
CA ASP A 96 5.76 -10.13 12.79
C ASP A 96 6.57 -8.81 12.75
N GLN A 97 6.40 -8.01 13.81
CA GLN A 97 7.12 -6.74 13.99
C GLN A 97 8.65 -6.88 14.09
N ASN A 98 9.15 -8.08 14.38
CA ASN A 98 10.58 -8.38 14.45
C ASN A 98 11.10 -8.97 13.15
N LEU A 99 10.25 -9.02 12.11
CA LEU A 99 10.48 -9.61 10.79
C LEU A 99 10.64 -11.13 10.82
N ASN A 100 10.13 -11.81 11.84
CA ASN A 100 10.08 -13.27 11.89
C ASN A 100 8.87 -13.78 11.09
N GLU A 101 9.06 -14.89 10.38
CA GLU A 101 7.96 -15.56 9.67
C GLU A 101 6.99 -16.19 10.70
N ILE A 102 5.71 -15.79 10.64
CA ILE A 102 4.62 -16.35 11.44
C ILE A 102 4.00 -17.54 10.72
N GLN A 103 3.73 -17.34 9.42
CA GLN A 103 3.04 -18.32 8.58
C GLN A 103 3.42 -18.14 7.12
N LYS A 104 3.43 -19.23 6.38
CA LYS A 104 3.55 -19.25 4.94
C LYS A 104 2.48 -20.15 4.33
N ILE A 105 1.84 -19.68 3.26
CA ILE A 105 0.77 -20.38 2.54
C ILE A 105 1.19 -20.51 1.09
N ASN A 106 1.30 -21.74 0.60
CA ASN A 106 1.50 -22.00 -0.81
C ASN A 106 0.14 -22.13 -1.49
N LEU A 107 -0.08 -21.34 -2.54
CA LEU A 107 -1.36 -21.28 -3.26
C LEU A 107 -1.45 -22.26 -4.42
N SER A 108 -0.31 -22.63 -5.03
CA SER A 108 -0.27 -23.47 -6.25
C SER A 108 -0.98 -24.82 -6.14
N PRO A 109 -0.98 -25.51 -4.98
CA PRO A 109 -1.66 -26.81 -4.89
C PRO A 109 -3.18 -26.73 -4.94
N ALA A 110 -3.76 -25.57 -4.59
CA ALA A 110 -5.21 -25.41 -4.40
C ALA A 110 -5.88 -24.49 -5.42
N PHE A 111 -5.12 -23.65 -6.11
CA PHE A 111 -5.66 -22.60 -6.98
C PHE A 111 -4.93 -22.60 -8.33
N GLY A 112 -5.52 -21.87 -9.29
CA GLY A 112 -4.84 -21.51 -10.53
C GLY A 112 -3.76 -20.45 -10.30
N PHE A 113 -3.49 -19.62 -11.28
CA PHE A 113 -2.52 -18.54 -11.12
C PHE A 113 -3.15 -17.35 -10.40
N ILE A 114 -2.75 -17.17 -9.14
CA ILE A 114 -3.20 -16.04 -8.34
C ILE A 114 -2.41 -14.79 -8.73
N LYS A 115 -3.13 -13.80 -9.25
CA LYS A 115 -2.57 -12.53 -9.73
C LYS A 115 -2.42 -11.50 -8.63
N ALA A 116 -3.35 -11.49 -7.68
CA ALA A 116 -3.37 -10.53 -6.57
C ALA A 116 -3.96 -11.16 -5.32
N VAL A 117 -3.47 -10.70 -4.18
CA VAL A 117 -3.95 -11.07 -2.84
C VAL A 117 -4.17 -9.82 -2.02
N TYR A 118 -5.27 -9.79 -1.28
CA TYR A 118 -5.54 -8.84 -0.23
C TYR A 118 -5.95 -9.58 1.04
N ALA A 119 -5.08 -9.65 2.03
CA ALA A 119 -5.42 -10.20 3.34
C ALA A 119 -6.28 -9.18 4.09
N GLU A 120 -7.51 -9.56 4.38
CA GLU A 120 -8.49 -8.72 5.07
C GLU A 120 -8.15 -8.62 6.56
N ASP A 121 -7.73 -9.74 7.12
CA ASP A 121 -7.35 -9.88 8.53
C ASP A 121 -6.37 -11.07 8.73
N LEU A 122 -6.33 -11.61 9.94
CA LEU A 122 -5.51 -12.78 10.33
C LEU A 122 -6.12 -14.14 9.91
N GLN A 123 -7.21 -14.14 9.19
CA GLN A 123 -7.98 -15.33 8.87
C GLN A 123 -8.42 -15.41 7.41
N TYR A 124 -8.75 -14.27 6.83
CA TYR A 124 -9.34 -14.20 5.49
C TYR A 124 -8.44 -13.42 4.52
N ALA A 125 -8.39 -13.92 3.31
CA ALA A 125 -7.77 -13.25 2.18
C ALA A 125 -8.69 -13.29 0.97
N TRP A 126 -8.72 -12.18 0.25
CA TRP A 126 -9.29 -12.10 -1.09
C TRP A 126 -8.19 -12.34 -2.11
N MET A 127 -8.47 -13.16 -3.10
CA MET A 127 -7.52 -13.53 -4.14
C MET A 127 -8.17 -13.43 -5.51
N VAL A 128 -7.43 -12.97 -6.50
CA VAL A 128 -7.87 -12.99 -7.90
C VAL A 128 -7.13 -14.12 -8.61
N ASP A 129 -7.87 -15.16 -8.95
CA ASP A 129 -7.39 -16.27 -9.77
C ASP A 129 -7.55 -15.88 -11.25
N GLU A 130 -6.43 -15.54 -11.88
CA GLU A 130 -6.41 -15.10 -13.28
C GLU A 130 -6.67 -16.24 -14.25
N SER A 131 -6.24 -17.47 -13.90
CA SER A 131 -6.47 -18.64 -14.74
C SER A 131 -7.94 -19.03 -14.83
N ASN A 132 -8.63 -18.99 -13.69
CA ASN A 132 -10.03 -19.38 -13.57
C ASN A 132 -11.01 -18.20 -13.72
N LYS A 133 -10.50 -16.96 -13.85
CA LYS A 133 -11.31 -15.74 -13.90
C LYS A 133 -12.26 -15.62 -12.71
N THR A 134 -11.75 -15.85 -11.51
CA THR A 134 -12.55 -15.81 -10.27
C THR A 134 -11.93 -14.90 -9.22
N LEU A 135 -12.81 -14.26 -8.44
CA LEU A 135 -12.50 -13.61 -7.19
C LEU A 135 -12.86 -14.57 -6.05
N ILE A 136 -11.89 -14.91 -5.22
CA ILE A 136 -12.03 -15.92 -4.18
C ILE A 136 -11.85 -15.27 -2.81
N GLN A 137 -12.76 -15.52 -1.89
CA GLN A 137 -12.54 -15.30 -0.46
C GLN A 137 -12.11 -16.60 0.18
N TYR A 138 -10.93 -16.61 0.77
CA TYR A 138 -10.30 -17.80 1.31
C TYR A 138 -10.01 -17.64 2.81
N ASN A 139 -10.43 -18.63 3.59
CA ASN A 139 -10.03 -18.74 4.98
C ASN A 139 -8.74 -19.58 5.05
N PHE A 140 -7.62 -18.93 5.31
CA PHE A 140 -6.33 -19.60 5.32
C PHE A 140 -6.03 -20.34 6.64
N ARG A 141 -6.82 -20.15 7.69
CA ARG A 141 -6.71 -20.96 8.91
C ARG A 141 -7.38 -22.33 8.77
N SER A 142 -8.56 -22.36 8.18
CA SER A 142 -9.29 -23.62 7.91
C SER A 142 -8.98 -24.23 6.54
N SER A 143 -8.15 -23.55 5.73
CA SER A 143 -7.81 -23.95 4.36
C SER A 143 -9.06 -24.19 3.50
N SER A 144 -10.06 -23.30 3.60
CA SER A 144 -11.34 -23.45 2.91
C SER A 144 -11.71 -22.20 2.10
N VAL A 145 -12.30 -22.41 0.94
CA VAL A 145 -12.93 -21.34 0.15
C VAL A 145 -14.26 -21.00 0.81
N ILE A 146 -14.44 -19.71 1.14
CA ILE A 146 -15.68 -19.18 1.72
C ILE A 146 -16.65 -18.79 0.63
N SER A 147 -16.14 -18.07 -0.38
CA SER A 147 -16.94 -17.65 -1.53
C SER A 147 -16.07 -17.54 -2.77
N SER A 148 -16.68 -17.72 -3.92
CA SER A 148 -16.05 -17.56 -5.23
C SER A 148 -17.04 -16.90 -6.19
N PHE A 149 -16.57 -15.87 -6.89
CA PHE A 149 -17.38 -15.08 -7.83
C PHE A 149 -16.70 -15.07 -9.20
N PRO A 150 -17.46 -15.18 -10.30
CA PRO A 150 -16.91 -14.90 -11.61
C PRO A 150 -16.36 -13.47 -11.69
N PHE A 151 -15.09 -13.33 -12.06
CA PHE A 151 -14.41 -12.04 -12.07
C PHE A 151 -13.56 -11.88 -13.34
N ASN A 152 -14.24 -11.69 -14.46
CA ASN A 152 -13.58 -11.53 -15.76
C ASN A 152 -13.20 -10.07 -16.02
N VAL A 153 -12.42 -9.48 -15.12
CA VAL A 153 -11.85 -8.14 -15.27
C VAL A 153 -10.45 -8.28 -15.86
N ASN A 154 -10.10 -7.38 -16.77
CA ASN A 154 -8.73 -7.33 -17.29
C ASN A 154 -7.75 -6.95 -16.17
N LEU A 155 -6.76 -7.79 -15.88
CA LEU A 155 -5.75 -7.56 -14.84
C LEU A 155 -4.39 -7.15 -15.42
N GLN A 156 -4.35 -6.80 -16.69
CA GLN A 156 -3.12 -6.29 -17.30
C GLN A 156 -2.66 -5.00 -16.61
N ALA A 157 -1.35 -4.90 -16.38
CA ALA A 157 -0.72 -3.79 -15.68
C ALA A 157 -1.29 -3.51 -14.27
N LEU A 158 -1.81 -4.54 -13.59
CA LEU A 158 -2.27 -4.47 -12.22
C LEU A 158 -1.10 -4.09 -11.29
N LYS A 159 -1.24 -2.99 -10.57
CA LYS A 159 -0.29 -2.54 -9.54
C LYS A 159 -0.72 -2.97 -8.16
N ASP A 160 -1.98 -2.73 -7.82
CA ASP A 160 -2.48 -3.07 -6.49
C ASP A 160 -3.99 -3.36 -6.48
N PHE A 161 -4.43 -3.98 -5.40
CA PHE A 161 -5.76 -4.53 -5.25
C PHE A 161 -6.18 -4.50 -3.78
N VAL A 162 -7.39 -4.01 -3.52
CA VAL A 162 -8.01 -3.98 -2.18
C VAL A 162 -9.46 -4.42 -2.31
N VAL A 163 -9.94 -5.20 -1.35
CA VAL A 163 -11.37 -5.52 -1.21
C VAL A 163 -11.89 -4.97 0.09
N TYR A 164 -12.96 -4.20 0.02
CA TYR A 164 -13.61 -3.64 1.18
C TYR A 164 -15.08 -3.34 0.90
N ASN A 165 -15.95 -3.68 1.83
CA ASN A 165 -17.39 -3.40 1.77
C ASN A 165 -18.04 -3.86 0.45
N ASN A 166 -17.79 -5.11 0.06
CA ASN A 166 -18.26 -5.73 -1.20
C ASN A 166 -17.86 -4.96 -2.46
N ARG A 167 -16.83 -4.14 -2.39
CA ARG A 167 -16.23 -3.45 -3.51
C ARG A 167 -14.80 -3.88 -3.71
N ILE A 168 -14.40 -3.97 -4.96
CA ILE A 168 -13.07 -4.31 -5.40
C ILE A 168 -12.43 -3.05 -5.98
N TYR A 169 -11.35 -2.60 -5.37
CA TYR A 169 -10.58 -1.46 -5.78
C TYR A 169 -9.33 -1.95 -6.51
N ILE A 170 -9.19 -1.54 -7.75
CA ILE A 170 -8.10 -1.96 -8.64
C ILE A 170 -7.31 -0.74 -9.05
N LEU A 171 -6.01 -0.80 -8.82
CA LEU A 171 -5.06 0.15 -9.33
C LEU A 171 -4.27 -0.46 -10.47
N ARG A 172 -4.32 0.18 -11.63
CA ARG A 172 -3.49 -0.14 -12.79
C ARG A 172 -2.44 0.94 -13.02
N GLU A 173 -1.71 0.82 -14.11
CA GLU A 173 -0.68 1.80 -14.50
C GLU A 173 -1.24 3.23 -14.54
N ASN A 174 -2.38 3.43 -15.20
CA ASN A 174 -2.93 4.75 -15.51
C ASN A 174 -4.41 4.91 -15.09
N THR A 175 -4.99 3.94 -14.38
CA THR A 175 -6.39 3.99 -13.97
C THR A 175 -6.58 3.48 -12.55
N PHE A 176 -7.51 4.09 -11.85
CA PHE A 176 -8.10 3.59 -10.62
C PHE A 176 -9.56 3.24 -10.89
N GLU A 177 -9.95 2.03 -10.53
CA GLU A 177 -11.26 1.47 -10.86
C GLU A 177 -11.87 0.81 -9.62
N VAL A 178 -13.21 0.88 -9.53
CA VAL A 178 -13.97 0.23 -8.46
C VAL A 178 -15.04 -0.66 -9.10
N TYR A 179 -15.08 -1.91 -8.65
CA TYR A 179 -16.03 -2.91 -9.12
C TYR A 179 -16.87 -3.46 -7.98
N THR A 180 -18.01 -4.05 -8.31
CA THR A 180 -18.71 -4.98 -7.41
C THR A 180 -18.01 -6.35 -7.42
N THR A 181 -18.38 -7.23 -6.48
CA THR A 181 -17.92 -8.64 -6.48
C THR A 181 -18.35 -9.40 -7.74
N ASN A 182 -19.41 -8.96 -8.44
CA ASN A 182 -19.87 -9.53 -9.70
C ASN A 182 -19.22 -8.84 -10.93
N ALA A 183 -18.07 -8.20 -10.78
CA ALA A 183 -17.33 -7.55 -11.84
C ALA A 183 -18.05 -6.40 -12.57
N THR A 184 -19.06 -5.79 -11.97
CA THR A 184 -19.70 -4.59 -12.50
C THR A 184 -18.88 -3.36 -12.14
N LEU A 185 -18.47 -2.58 -13.14
CA LEU A 185 -17.73 -1.33 -12.93
C LEU A 185 -18.65 -0.27 -12.30
N LEU A 186 -18.23 0.29 -11.17
CA LEU A 186 -18.94 1.35 -10.44
C LEU A 186 -18.29 2.73 -10.63
N TYR A 187 -16.97 2.76 -10.73
CA TYR A 187 -16.21 3.99 -10.83
C TYR A 187 -14.92 3.74 -11.62
N SER A 188 -14.51 4.72 -12.42
CA SER A 188 -13.23 4.71 -13.11
C SER A 188 -12.71 6.12 -13.28
N THR A 189 -11.44 6.34 -13.01
CA THR A 189 -10.76 7.60 -13.26
C THR A 189 -9.33 7.37 -13.73
N ALA A 190 -8.82 8.30 -14.52
CA ALA A 190 -7.40 8.33 -14.85
C ALA A 190 -6.60 8.76 -13.62
N ILE A 191 -5.47 8.09 -13.41
CA ILE A 191 -4.55 8.40 -12.34
C ILE A 191 -3.12 8.24 -12.86
N SER A 192 -2.20 9.09 -12.39
CA SER A 192 -0.81 9.02 -12.80
C SER A 192 0.11 8.73 -11.62
N ASN A 193 1.19 7.97 -11.88
CA ASN A 193 2.24 7.68 -10.90
C ASN A 193 1.75 7.01 -9.60
N ALA A 194 0.53 6.48 -9.59
CA ALA A 194 0.01 5.73 -8.45
C ALA A 194 0.67 4.34 -8.39
N ARG A 195 0.93 3.85 -7.20
CA ARG A 195 1.68 2.61 -6.97
C ARG A 195 1.03 1.65 -5.99
N LYS A 196 0.15 2.15 -5.09
CA LYS A 196 -0.39 1.36 -3.99
C LYS A 196 -1.74 1.86 -3.52
N LEU A 197 -2.56 0.93 -3.07
CA LEU A 197 -3.81 1.17 -2.36
C LEU A 197 -3.68 0.78 -0.89
N ARG A 198 -4.39 1.48 -0.02
CA ARG A 198 -4.51 1.10 1.38
C ARG A 198 -5.87 1.51 1.93
N ARG A 199 -6.54 0.59 2.59
CA ARG A 199 -7.75 0.91 3.34
C ARG A 199 -7.40 1.80 4.53
N ASN A 200 -8.17 2.83 4.75
CA ASN A 200 -8.10 3.73 5.90
C ASN A 200 -9.53 3.97 6.42
N ASN A 201 -9.93 3.22 7.43
CA ASN A 201 -11.32 3.17 7.90
C ASN A 201 -12.29 2.81 6.78
N ASN A 202 -13.15 3.77 6.36
CA ASN A 202 -14.13 3.60 5.30
C ASN A 202 -13.65 4.05 3.92
N ASP A 203 -12.49 4.68 3.86
CA ASP A 203 -11.91 5.25 2.66
C ASP A 203 -10.79 4.40 2.08
N ILE A 204 -10.41 4.68 0.86
CA ILE A 204 -9.23 4.09 0.22
C ILE A 204 -8.20 5.18 -0.04
N LEU A 205 -7.03 5.02 0.54
CA LEU A 205 -5.88 5.85 0.22
C LEU A 205 -5.17 5.31 -1.03
N ILE A 206 -4.82 6.22 -1.93
CA ILE A 206 -4.05 5.94 -3.12
C ILE A 206 -2.69 6.63 -2.98
N PHE A 207 -1.64 5.84 -2.94
CA PHE A 207 -0.27 6.32 -2.81
C PHE A 207 0.39 6.39 -4.17
N GLY A 208 0.81 7.57 -4.55
CA GLY A 208 1.65 7.81 -5.72
C GLY A 208 3.14 7.86 -5.37
N ALA A 209 3.95 8.26 -6.33
CA ALA A 209 5.33 8.65 -6.09
C ALA A 209 5.41 9.96 -5.31
N GLN A 210 4.54 10.90 -5.63
CA GLN A 210 4.58 12.29 -5.16
C GLN A 210 3.32 12.72 -4.39
N SER A 211 2.27 11.91 -4.36
CA SER A 211 0.99 12.26 -3.77
C SER A 211 0.40 11.15 -2.92
N VAL A 212 -0.44 11.55 -1.97
CA VAL A 212 -1.39 10.67 -1.29
C VAL A 212 -2.77 11.25 -1.52
N GLN A 213 -3.65 10.45 -2.09
CA GLN A 213 -5.04 10.82 -2.37
C GLN A 213 -5.99 9.97 -1.53
N ASN A 214 -7.16 10.51 -1.25
CA ASN A 214 -8.25 9.81 -0.56
C ASN A 214 -9.43 9.64 -1.50
N PHE A 215 -9.93 8.43 -1.58
CA PHE A 215 -11.20 8.11 -2.23
C PHE A 215 -12.23 7.74 -1.17
N ASP A 216 -13.26 8.55 -1.01
CA ASP A 216 -14.32 8.39 0.00
C ASP A 216 -15.49 7.50 -0.46
N GLY A 217 -15.35 6.88 -1.63
CA GLY A 217 -16.39 6.07 -2.28
C GLY A 217 -17.11 6.80 -3.40
N LYS A 218 -16.85 8.09 -3.58
CA LYS A 218 -17.43 8.94 -4.61
C LYS A 218 -16.40 9.85 -5.27
N ASP A 219 -15.65 10.59 -4.49
CA ASP A 219 -14.73 11.61 -4.96
C ASP A 219 -13.28 11.29 -4.57
N LEU A 220 -12.35 11.74 -5.40
CA LEU A 220 -10.92 11.62 -5.18
C LEU A 220 -10.37 12.98 -4.76
N THR A 221 -9.74 13.06 -3.59
CA THR A 221 -9.18 14.31 -3.04
C THR A 221 -7.70 14.15 -2.67
N ASP A 222 -6.91 15.18 -2.92
CA ASP A 222 -5.51 15.20 -2.53
C ASP A 222 -5.36 15.47 -1.02
N LEU A 223 -4.64 14.59 -0.32
CA LEU A 223 -4.28 14.76 1.08
C LEU A 223 -2.87 15.33 1.24
N PHE A 224 -1.98 14.98 0.33
CA PHE A 224 -0.58 15.40 0.39
C PHE A 224 0.03 15.36 -1.02
N ILE A 225 0.80 16.40 -1.35
CA ILE A 225 1.57 16.48 -2.60
C ILE A 225 2.98 16.97 -2.27
N ASN A 226 3.99 16.29 -2.85
CA ASN A 226 5.37 16.72 -2.82
C ASN A 226 6.08 16.34 -4.12
N GLU A 227 6.22 17.29 -5.03
CA GLU A 227 6.78 17.08 -6.37
C GLU A 227 8.24 16.60 -6.36
N ARG A 228 8.97 16.78 -5.25
CA ARG A 228 10.36 16.33 -5.11
C ARG A 228 10.48 14.89 -4.60
N ALA A 229 9.38 14.31 -4.14
CA ALA A 229 9.38 12.96 -3.60
C ALA A 229 9.53 11.91 -4.71
N LYS A 230 10.22 10.83 -4.39
CA LYS A 230 10.26 9.60 -5.18
C LYS A 230 9.22 8.59 -4.69
N ILE A 231 8.95 8.60 -3.39
CA ILE A 231 8.00 7.72 -2.73
C ILE A 231 7.38 8.51 -1.58
N VAL A 232 6.07 8.42 -1.44
CA VAL A 232 5.35 8.93 -0.27
C VAL A 232 4.58 7.81 0.41
N ASP A 233 4.44 7.90 1.73
CA ASP A 233 3.56 7.06 2.52
C ASP A 233 2.93 7.88 3.66
N LYS A 234 2.02 7.28 4.42
CA LYS A 234 1.32 7.93 5.53
C LYS A 234 1.20 6.96 6.70
N ASN A 235 1.46 7.47 7.90
CA ASN A 235 1.13 6.81 9.16
C ASN A 235 0.37 7.77 10.08
N ASN A 236 0.15 7.40 11.34
CA ASN A 236 -0.55 8.24 12.31
C ASN A 236 0.22 9.53 12.66
N ALA A 237 1.55 9.54 12.53
CA ALA A 237 2.39 10.71 12.82
C ALA A 237 2.38 11.76 11.70
N GLY A 238 1.97 11.38 10.47
CA GLY A 238 1.95 12.28 9.31
C GLY A 238 2.27 11.59 7.99
N PHE A 239 2.82 12.36 7.05
CA PHE A 239 3.23 11.87 5.74
C PHE A 239 4.73 11.68 5.70
N LEU A 240 5.16 10.53 5.21
CA LEU A 240 6.55 10.20 4.95
C LEU A 240 6.86 10.50 3.48
N ALA A 241 8.00 11.11 3.20
CA ALA A 241 8.46 11.35 1.83
C ALA A 241 9.95 11.03 1.70
N LEU A 242 10.28 10.18 0.73
CA LEU A 242 11.64 9.92 0.31
C LEU A 242 12.00 10.91 -0.80
N ILE A 243 12.90 11.86 -0.51
CA ILE A 243 13.34 12.89 -1.45
C ILE A 243 14.83 12.69 -1.70
N LYS A 244 15.23 12.37 -2.93
CA LYS A 244 16.57 11.89 -3.27
C LYS A 244 16.88 10.66 -2.40
N ASP A 245 17.85 10.78 -1.48
CA ASP A 245 18.25 9.70 -0.57
C ASP A 245 18.02 10.09 0.90
N LYS A 246 17.07 11.01 1.15
CA LYS A 246 16.72 11.49 2.49
C LYS A 246 15.23 11.26 2.76
N LEU A 247 14.93 10.85 3.97
CA LEU A 247 13.59 10.62 4.44
C LEU A 247 13.11 11.80 5.30
N TYR A 248 11.89 12.23 5.02
CA TYR A 248 11.25 13.33 5.72
C TYR A 248 9.89 12.91 6.28
N LEU A 249 9.59 13.38 7.49
CA LEU A 249 8.27 13.30 8.09
C LEU A 249 7.63 14.69 8.06
N TYR A 250 6.48 14.78 7.45
CA TYR A 250 5.61 15.97 7.43
C TYR A 250 4.47 15.75 8.41
N LYS A 251 4.56 16.42 9.55
CA LYS A 251 3.51 16.39 10.59
C LYS A 251 2.37 17.31 10.18
N LYS A 252 1.14 16.86 10.41
CA LYS A 252 -0.06 17.66 10.25
C LYS A 252 -0.23 18.61 11.42
#